data_d585ebc8a7f8f3ce16d580a6f16595c6
#
_entry.id   d585ebc8a7f8f3ce16d580a6f16595c6
#
_cell.length_a   1.000
_cell.length_b   1.000
_cell.length_c   1.000
_cell.angle_alpha   90.00
_cell.angle_beta   90.00
_cell.angle_gamma   90.00
#
_symmetry.space_group_name_H-M   'P 1'
#
loop_
_entity.id
_entity.type
_entity.pdbx_description
1 polymer ?
#
loop_
_entity_poly.entity_id
_entity_poly.type
_entity_poly.pdbx_seq_one_letter_code
_entity_poly.pdbx_strand_id
1 'polypeptide(L)'
;MNLKAWEEFCDELKNLGSIIENNAPDTLSRNEGYRYLLRLLRLASEMHFEHSFPNHASFYSLSNETAKIGGDNPDNVYLNSNLNSSQSYEVTGNKGQANYLSLGIKENRYHLDGTMTSHAEIEITDEHTDKNGDFRILIS
;
A
#
# COMPACT_ATOMS: atom_id res chain seq x y z
N MET A 1 -7.61 4.51 20.08
CA MET A 1 -6.56 5.55 20.26
C MET A 1 -6.83 6.26 21.57
N ASN A 2 -5.83 6.53 22.42
CA ASN A 2 -5.94 7.33 23.63
C ASN A 2 -5.14 8.63 23.48
N LEU A 3 -5.24 9.55 24.44
CA LEU A 3 -4.57 10.86 24.37
C LEU A 3 -3.05 10.72 24.21
N LYS A 4 -2.42 9.81 24.95
CA LYS A 4 -0.98 9.59 24.85
C LYS A 4 -0.54 9.18 23.45
N ALA A 5 -1.22 8.20 22.84
CA ALA A 5 -0.93 7.78 21.47
C ALA A 5 -1.17 8.91 20.44
N TRP A 6 -2.12 9.80 20.70
CA TRP A 6 -2.35 10.98 19.88
C TRP A 6 -1.21 11.99 20.00
N GLU A 7 -0.72 12.24 21.21
CA GLU A 7 0.41 13.14 21.47
C GLU A 7 1.69 12.62 20.81
N GLU A 8 1.99 11.32 20.97
CA GLU A 8 3.12 10.64 20.33
C GLU A 8 3.05 10.78 18.79
N PHE A 9 1.88 10.55 18.20
CA PHE A 9 1.68 10.73 16.76
C PHE A 9 1.93 12.18 16.31
N CYS A 10 1.44 13.17 17.06
CA CYS A 10 1.68 14.57 16.75
C CYS A 10 3.15 14.96 16.86
N ASP A 11 3.86 14.41 17.85
CA ASP A 11 5.29 14.67 18.04
C ASP A 11 6.12 14.04 16.91
N GLU A 12 5.77 12.86 16.43
CA GLU A 12 6.42 12.28 15.24
C GLU A 12 6.18 13.12 13.97
N LEU A 13 4.99 13.66 13.78
CA LEU A 13 4.74 14.57 12.65
C LEU A 13 5.59 15.85 12.74
N LYS A 14 5.79 16.41 13.93
CA LYS A 14 6.72 17.56 14.14
C LYS A 14 8.15 17.17 13.80
N ASN A 15 8.61 15.99 14.22
CA ASN A 15 9.94 15.47 13.92
C ASN A 15 10.15 15.36 12.40
N LEU A 16 9.18 14.83 11.65
CA LEU A 16 9.25 14.76 10.19
C LEU A 16 9.30 16.14 9.55
N GLY A 17 8.56 17.12 10.07
CA GLY A 17 8.65 18.52 9.65
C GLY A 17 10.07 19.08 9.86
N SER A 18 10.69 18.78 11.00
CA SER A 18 12.06 19.20 11.29
C SER A 18 13.10 18.58 10.34
N ILE A 19 12.87 17.32 9.92
CA ILE A 19 13.72 16.67 8.91
C ILE A 19 13.66 17.43 7.58
N ILE A 20 12.48 17.85 7.16
CA ILE A 20 12.30 18.63 5.92
C ILE A 20 13.02 19.98 6.04
N GLU A 21 12.82 20.71 7.13
CA GLU A 21 13.45 22.02 7.35
C GLU A 21 14.98 21.94 7.32
N ASN A 22 15.55 20.90 7.94
CA ASN A 22 17.00 20.76 8.08
C ASN A 22 17.71 20.24 6.82
N ASN A 23 16.98 19.59 5.90
CA ASN A 23 17.57 18.94 4.73
C ASN A 23 17.17 19.57 3.39
N ALA A 24 16.17 20.42 3.34
CA ALA A 24 15.75 21.08 2.10
C ALA A 24 16.81 22.13 1.67
N PRO A 25 17.36 22.02 0.46
CA PRO A 25 18.41 22.95 -0.01
C PRO A 25 17.86 24.34 -0.33
N ASP A 26 16.57 24.46 -0.60
CA ASP A 26 15.89 25.70 -0.98
C ASP A 26 14.42 25.70 -0.60
N THR A 27 13.77 26.85 -0.81
CA THR A 27 12.34 27.03 -0.48
C THR A 27 11.42 26.14 -1.30
N LEU A 28 11.72 25.89 -2.56
CA LEU A 28 10.92 25.02 -3.41
C LEU A 28 10.94 23.57 -2.90
N SER A 29 12.15 23.05 -2.65
CA SER A 29 12.37 21.71 -2.12
C SER A 29 11.67 21.51 -0.76
N ARG A 30 11.72 22.51 0.11
CA ARG A 30 11.02 22.50 1.38
C ARG A 30 9.52 22.42 1.22
N ASN A 31 8.94 23.25 0.37
CA ASN A 31 7.49 23.25 0.12
C ASN A 31 7.01 21.93 -0.49
N GLU A 32 7.79 21.35 -1.42
CA GLU A 32 7.49 20.03 -1.99
C GLU A 32 7.68 18.91 -0.96
N GLY A 33 8.62 19.02 -0.04
CA GLY A 33 8.79 18.10 1.09
C GLY A 33 7.55 18.05 1.98
N TYR A 34 7.01 19.20 2.40
CA TYR A 34 5.76 19.26 3.16
C TYR A 34 4.56 18.73 2.36
N ARG A 35 4.47 19.08 1.08
CA ARG A 35 3.43 18.54 0.20
C ARG A 35 3.48 17.02 0.12
N TYR A 36 4.67 16.45 -0.02
CA TYR A 36 4.88 15.01 -0.06
C TYR A 36 4.52 14.34 1.28
N LEU A 37 4.96 14.91 2.40
CA LEU A 37 4.60 14.43 3.74
C LEU A 37 3.08 14.36 3.94
N LEU A 38 2.34 15.40 3.54
CA LEU A 38 0.88 15.41 3.65
C LEU A 38 0.21 14.36 2.74
N ARG A 39 0.79 14.10 1.57
CA ARG A 39 0.32 13.01 0.70
C ARG A 39 0.55 11.64 1.31
N LEU A 40 1.71 11.41 1.91
CA LEU A 40 1.99 10.16 2.64
C LEU A 40 1.07 9.99 3.84
N LEU A 41 0.82 11.04 4.60
CA LEU A 41 -0.11 11.02 5.73
C LEU A 41 -1.53 10.65 5.29
N ARG A 42 -2.01 11.21 4.18
CA ARG A 42 -3.30 10.84 3.58
C ARG A 42 -3.36 9.35 3.25
N LEU A 43 -2.35 8.81 2.55
CA LEU A 43 -2.30 7.39 2.18
C LEU A 43 -2.23 6.48 3.41
N ALA A 44 -1.43 6.84 4.41
CA ALA A 44 -1.35 6.09 5.66
C ALA A 44 -2.68 6.09 6.41
N SER A 45 -3.38 7.22 6.44
CA SER A 45 -4.71 7.32 7.06
C SER A 45 -5.74 6.45 6.33
N GLU A 46 -5.78 6.50 5.00
CA GLU A 46 -6.63 5.66 4.17
C GLU A 46 -6.37 4.17 4.43
N MET A 47 -5.11 3.76 4.39
CA MET A 47 -4.72 2.37 4.67
C MET A 47 -5.16 1.92 6.06
N HIS A 48 -4.95 2.74 7.09
CA HIS A 48 -5.20 2.33 8.48
C HIS A 48 -6.66 2.45 8.90
N PHE A 49 -7.41 3.42 8.40
CA PHE A 49 -8.77 3.65 8.85
C PHE A 49 -9.82 3.02 7.95
N GLU A 50 -9.55 2.92 6.65
CA GLU A 50 -10.53 2.42 5.69
C GLU A 50 -10.26 0.97 5.24
N HIS A 51 -8.98 0.54 5.23
CA HIS A 51 -8.57 -0.75 4.65
C HIS A 51 -7.82 -1.70 5.60
N SER A 52 -7.84 -1.43 6.94
CA SER A 52 -7.11 -2.28 7.89
C SER A 52 -7.94 -3.42 8.49
N PHE A 53 -9.19 -3.58 8.09
CA PHE A 53 -10.10 -4.56 8.66
C PHE A 53 -10.06 -5.90 7.90
N PRO A 54 -9.36 -6.94 8.41
CA PRO A 54 -9.21 -8.21 7.68
C PRO A 54 -10.54 -8.93 7.41
N ASN A 55 -11.55 -8.71 8.26
CA ASN A 55 -12.89 -9.28 8.07
C ASN A 55 -13.64 -8.66 6.88
N HIS A 56 -13.18 -7.53 6.39
CA HIS A 56 -13.73 -6.79 5.27
C HIS A 56 -12.57 -6.35 4.36
N ALA A 57 -11.72 -7.32 3.99
CA ALA A 57 -10.56 -7.05 3.17
C ALA A 57 -10.97 -6.36 1.86
N SER A 58 -10.30 -5.27 1.55
CA SER A 58 -10.50 -4.47 0.34
C SER A 58 -9.17 -4.00 -0.21
N PHE A 59 -9.12 -3.76 -1.50
CA PHE A 59 -7.92 -3.27 -2.16
C PHE A 59 -7.77 -1.75 -2.01
N TYR A 60 -6.55 -1.32 -1.79
CA TYR A 60 -6.13 0.09 -1.80
C TYR A 60 -4.81 0.26 -2.53
N SER A 61 -4.50 1.47 -2.97
CA SER A 61 -3.25 1.80 -3.66
C SER A 61 -2.39 2.72 -2.81
N LEU A 62 -1.20 2.22 -2.40
CA LEU A 62 -0.21 3.03 -1.67
C LEU A 62 0.60 3.94 -2.59
N SER A 63 0.73 3.61 -3.88
CA SER A 63 1.39 4.46 -4.86
C SER A 63 0.42 4.76 -5.98
N ASN A 64 0.20 6.05 -6.26
CA ASN A 64 -0.75 6.52 -7.24
C ASN A 64 -0.25 7.81 -7.93
N GLU A 65 -1.05 8.40 -8.79
CA GLU A 65 -0.67 9.59 -9.56
C GLU A 65 -0.24 10.79 -8.70
N THR A 66 -0.79 10.90 -7.49
CA THR A 66 -0.54 12.04 -6.59
C THR A 66 0.48 11.78 -5.50
N ALA A 67 0.82 10.53 -5.24
CA ALA A 67 1.85 10.16 -4.27
C ALA A 67 2.60 8.91 -4.74
N LYS A 68 3.89 9.07 -4.97
CA LYS A 68 4.80 8.02 -5.40
C LYS A 68 5.62 7.53 -4.22
N ILE A 69 5.77 6.22 -4.07
CA ILE A 69 6.52 5.60 -2.97
C ILE A 69 7.53 4.62 -3.57
N GLY A 70 8.80 4.80 -3.21
CA GLY A 70 9.87 3.83 -3.51
C GLY A 70 10.23 3.67 -4.98
N GLY A 71 9.90 4.63 -5.83
CA GLY A 71 10.22 4.56 -7.26
C GLY A 71 9.44 3.46 -8.00
N ASP A 72 8.14 3.43 -7.79
CA ASP A 72 7.21 2.52 -8.44
C ASP A 72 7.31 2.58 -9.98
N ASN A 73 7.10 1.43 -10.63
CA ASN A 73 7.02 1.38 -12.08
C ASN A 73 5.73 2.08 -12.56
N PRO A 74 5.84 3.14 -13.40
CA PRO A 74 4.68 3.90 -13.85
C PRO A 74 3.74 3.09 -14.77
N ASP A 75 4.21 2.00 -15.36
CA ASP A 75 3.42 1.13 -16.24
C ASP A 75 2.59 0.09 -15.47
N ASN A 76 2.76 0.02 -14.13
CA ASN A 76 2.06 -0.93 -13.27
C ASN A 76 1.04 -0.24 -12.36
N VAL A 77 -0.05 -0.93 -12.10
CA VAL A 77 -0.99 -0.62 -11.03
C VAL A 77 -0.72 -1.56 -9.86
N TYR A 78 -0.43 -0.98 -8.70
CA TYR A 78 -0.18 -1.73 -7.47
C TYR A 78 -1.37 -1.61 -6.53
N LEU A 79 -1.98 -2.74 -6.21
CA LEU A 79 -3.06 -2.84 -5.24
C LEU A 79 -2.61 -3.68 -4.05
N ASN A 80 -2.99 -3.26 -2.86
CA ASN A 80 -2.66 -3.94 -1.61
C ASN A 80 -3.93 -4.24 -0.83
N SER A 81 -3.90 -5.28 -0.03
CA SER A 81 -4.95 -5.62 0.92
C SER A 81 -4.34 -6.24 2.16
N ASN A 82 -4.91 -5.95 3.33
CA ASN A 82 -4.48 -6.54 4.59
C ASN A 82 -5.26 -7.83 4.85
N LEU A 83 -4.53 -8.92 5.09
CA LEU A 83 -5.09 -10.24 5.34
C LEU A 83 -4.73 -10.73 6.74
N ASN A 84 -5.55 -11.63 7.29
CA ASN A 84 -5.29 -12.33 8.54
C ASN A 84 -5.14 -13.83 8.25
N SER A 85 -4.04 -14.43 8.68
CA SER A 85 -3.71 -15.84 8.44
C SER A 85 -4.70 -16.84 9.05
N SER A 86 -5.60 -16.40 9.94
CA SER A 86 -6.65 -17.25 10.51
C SER A 86 -7.92 -17.31 9.66
N GLN A 87 -7.96 -16.60 8.54
CA GLN A 87 -9.14 -16.50 7.68
C GLN A 87 -8.82 -16.94 6.25
N SER A 88 -9.85 -17.36 5.53
CA SER A 88 -9.77 -17.60 4.09
C SER A 88 -10.39 -16.44 3.33
N TYR A 89 -9.82 -16.11 2.19
CA TYR A 89 -10.27 -15.01 1.35
C TYR A 89 -10.49 -15.48 -0.07
N GLU A 90 -11.41 -14.85 -0.73
CA GLU A 90 -11.64 -15.02 -2.15
C GLU A 90 -11.29 -13.72 -2.87
N VAL A 91 -10.39 -13.83 -3.84
CA VAL A 91 -10.05 -12.72 -4.74
C VAL A 91 -10.73 -12.97 -6.07
N THR A 92 -11.61 -12.06 -6.45
CA THR A 92 -12.28 -12.08 -7.75
C THR A 92 -11.95 -10.84 -8.54
N GLY A 93 -11.92 -10.97 -9.85
CA GLY A 93 -11.64 -9.84 -10.73
C GLY A 93 -11.73 -10.22 -12.19
N ASN A 94 -11.47 -9.26 -13.04
CA ASN A 94 -11.35 -9.45 -14.48
C ASN A 94 -9.96 -9.02 -14.96
N LYS A 95 -9.26 -9.90 -15.68
CA LYS A 95 -7.92 -9.62 -16.19
C LYS A 95 -7.92 -8.49 -17.24
N GLY A 96 -9.05 -8.32 -17.94
CA GLY A 96 -9.19 -7.31 -18.97
C GLY A 96 -8.12 -7.45 -20.06
N GLN A 97 -7.47 -6.32 -20.38
CA GLN A 97 -6.39 -6.26 -21.36
C GLN A 97 -5.00 -6.25 -20.72
N ALA A 98 -4.89 -6.58 -19.42
CA ALA A 98 -3.60 -6.60 -18.76
C ALA A 98 -2.72 -7.71 -19.36
N ASN A 99 -1.53 -7.33 -19.83
CA ASN A 99 -0.54 -8.29 -20.30
C ASN A 99 0.01 -9.16 -19.17
N TYR A 100 0.06 -8.60 -17.98
CA TYR A 100 0.54 -9.26 -16.78
C TYR A 100 -0.36 -8.90 -15.58
N LEU A 101 -0.77 -9.90 -14.82
CA LEU A 101 -1.47 -9.75 -13.55
C LEU A 101 -0.95 -10.81 -12.59
N SER A 102 -0.46 -10.41 -11.43
CA SER A 102 -0.07 -11.35 -10.38
C SER A 102 -0.70 -11.01 -9.04
N LEU A 103 -0.91 -12.04 -8.22
CA LEU A 103 -1.29 -11.94 -6.82
C LEU A 103 -0.16 -12.50 -5.96
N GLY A 104 0.30 -11.74 -4.98
CA GLY A 104 1.37 -12.15 -4.08
C GLY A 104 0.94 -12.06 -2.62
N ILE A 105 1.23 -13.09 -1.84
CA ILE A 105 1.10 -13.10 -0.38
C ILE A 105 2.45 -12.76 0.21
N LYS A 106 2.53 -11.61 0.89
CA LYS A 106 3.80 -11.06 1.38
C LYS A 106 3.70 -10.63 2.84
N GLU A 107 4.71 -10.95 3.62
CA GLU A 107 4.90 -10.42 4.97
C GLU A 107 5.76 -9.17 4.88
N ASN A 108 5.16 -8.02 5.17
CA ASN A 108 5.84 -6.74 5.15
C ASN A 108 6.42 -6.43 6.55
N ARG A 109 7.74 -6.43 6.65
CA ARG A 109 8.51 -6.12 7.85
C ARG A 109 9.37 -4.87 7.70
N TYR A 110 9.09 -4.02 6.74
CA TYR A 110 9.90 -2.82 6.49
C TYR A 110 10.07 -1.93 7.72
N HIS A 111 9.04 -1.84 8.56
CA HIS A 111 9.08 -1.06 9.81
C HIS A 111 9.93 -1.69 10.92
N LEU A 112 10.30 -2.98 10.82
CA LEU A 112 11.09 -3.72 11.80
C LEU A 112 12.56 -3.86 11.36
N ASP A 113 12.79 -4.35 10.16
CA ASP A 113 14.11 -4.74 9.69
C ASP A 113 14.38 -4.44 8.20
N GLY A 114 13.44 -3.75 7.54
CA GLY A 114 13.56 -3.37 6.13
C GLY A 114 13.32 -4.53 5.14
N THR A 115 12.74 -5.65 5.59
CA THR A 115 12.51 -6.83 4.74
C THR A 115 11.06 -6.97 4.29
N MET A 116 10.89 -7.70 3.19
CA MET A 116 9.60 -8.21 2.71
C MET A 116 9.77 -9.66 2.26
N THR A 117 9.07 -10.57 2.91
CA THR A 117 9.11 -12.00 2.57
C THR A 117 7.93 -12.37 1.69
N SER A 118 8.19 -12.98 0.53
CA SER A 118 7.14 -13.55 -0.32
C SER A 118 6.85 -14.97 0.11
N HIS A 119 5.61 -15.27 0.49
CA HIS A 119 5.16 -16.60 0.89
C HIS A 119 4.55 -17.37 -0.28
N ALA A 120 3.83 -16.70 -1.15
CA ALA A 120 3.23 -17.26 -2.35
C ALA A 120 3.06 -16.18 -3.42
N GLU A 121 3.12 -16.60 -4.67
CA GLU A 121 2.81 -15.73 -5.80
C GLU A 121 2.20 -16.56 -6.92
N ILE A 122 1.18 -16.04 -7.56
CA ILE A 122 0.53 -16.66 -8.73
C ILE A 122 0.33 -15.60 -9.82
N GLU A 123 0.75 -15.94 -11.04
CA GLU A 123 0.39 -15.17 -12.23
C GLU A 123 -0.99 -15.62 -12.73
N ILE A 124 -1.88 -14.67 -12.99
CA ILE A 124 -3.19 -14.92 -13.55
C ILE A 124 -3.05 -15.00 -15.08
N THR A 125 -3.04 -16.22 -15.57
CA THR A 125 -3.00 -16.55 -17.01
C THR A 125 -4.40 -16.86 -17.54
N ASP A 126 -4.52 -17.14 -18.82
CA ASP A 126 -5.77 -17.52 -19.44
C ASP A 126 -6.34 -18.84 -18.90
N GLU A 127 -5.49 -19.70 -18.29
CA GLU A 127 -5.91 -20.92 -17.60
C GLU A 127 -6.68 -20.65 -16.30
N HIS A 128 -6.50 -19.48 -15.71
CA HIS A 128 -7.14 -19.05 -14.47
C HIS A 128 -8.40 -18.22 -14.71
N THR A 129 -8.71 -17.89 -15.97
CA THR A 129 -9.83 -17.02 -16.34
C THR A 129 -10.90 -17.78 -17.10
N ASP A 130 -12.12 -17.33 -17.01
CA ASP A 130 -13.20 -17.79 -17.89
C ASP A 130 -13.13 -17.08 -19.26
N LYS A 131 -14.11 -17.41 -20.14
CA LYS A 131 -14.21 -16.83 -21.49
C LYS A 131 -14.39 -15.29 -21.54
N ASN A 132 -14.78 -14.69 -20.42
CA ASN A 132 -14.95 -13.23 -20.27
C ASN A 132 -13.71 -12.58 -19.64
N GLY A 133 -12.70 -13.37 -19.24
CA GLY A 133 -11.52 -12.90 -18.53
C GLY A 133 -11.72 -12.81 -17.01
N ASP A 134 -12.82 -13.31 -16.47
CA ASP A 134 -13.09 -13.29 -15.03
C ASP A 134 -12.33 -14.41 -14.34
N PHE A 135 -11.71 -14.08 -13.19
CA PHE A 135 -10.98 -15.05 -12.37
C PHE A 135 -11.48 -15.08 -10.92
N ARG A 136 -11.18 -16.20 -10.26
CA ARG A 136 -11.50 -16.45 -8.85
C ARG A 136 -10.38 -17.25 -8.21
N ILE A 137 -9.69 -16.65 -7.24
CA ILE A 137 -8.58 -17.27 -6.50
C ILE A 137 -8.94 -17.35 -5.02
N LEU A 138 -8.79 -18.55 -4.45
CA LEU A 138 -8.99 -18.78 -3.03
C LEU A 138 -7.64 -18.72 -2.31
N ILE A 139 -7.59 -17.96 -1.22
CA ILE A 139 -6.45 -17.85 -0.30
C ILE A 139 -6.89 -18.48 1.03
N SER A 140 -6.21 -19.54 1.47
CA SER A 140 -6.54 -20.28 2.69
C SER A 140 -5.28 -20.65 3.49
#